data_3b088be709faa3801c7c731d5dad890d
#
_entry.id   3b088be709faa3801c7c731d5dad890d
#
_cell.length_a   1.000
_cell.length_b   1.000
_cell.length_c   1.000
_cell.angle_alpha   90.00
_cell.angle_beta   90.00
_cell.angle_gamma   90.00
#
_symmetry.space_group_name_H-M   'P 1'
#
loop_
_entity.id
_entity.type
_entity.pdbx_description
1 polymer ?
#
loop_
_entity_poly.entity_id
_entity_poly.type
_entity_poly.pdbx_seq_one_letter_code
_entity_poly.pdbx_strand_id
1 'polypeptide(L)'
;MADGADTAGVPLGVGGRKPEAAGGIHAAGSDAAVAVDSLHAAQGLRAVDSPARALASISSTAQGVRVMDSSGVSHILPVEAGRTLAQTIWLSGELPPPALCSGLGRCGACRVRFLEGTPEPCAADSAVLGAEAVRGGWRLACRHAPAAGMAVELPPPPSEKRKRMDIRLDAGPFRLAVDLGTTSIHWRLLDGTGHEAASGQALNPQMGAGSDVVSRLAAARDQEGRERLRHLVIRFLRRVISDAGVPVAELCIAGNTAMTSILLNKDVAGLCAAPYRLTERGGRTADLPGLPAAWIPPQPAPFVGGDISAGMAALLYGETPEFPFLFADLGTNGEFVLAVDAGRAFIASVPLGPSLEGIGLRYGGVADAGSVSGFQLGPSGLSPVVIGNTEPKRICGTGYLSLLDILLRTGFLDAAGRLSASPVSPLAARLLGTVERGASGWSLPLPGGMALAGADVEEILKVKAAFSLALESLLAASGLESRALARVCLGGALGEHMPETALERLGFVPQGLQARTAAKGNTSLRGAALLLARPELRERLARWSAGCMLVDLAARPDFTALYMRHMVFG
;
A
#
# COMPACT_ATOMS: atom_id res chain seq x y z
N MET A 1 50.23 27.56 42.96
CA MET A 1 50.33 26.70 44.14
C MET A 1 49.61 25.43 43.74
N ALA A 2 50.30 24.52 43.17
CA ALA A 2 51.07 23.45 43.81
C ALA A 2 50.12 22.50 44.50
N ASP A 3 50.03 21.31 44.30
CA ASP A 3 50.74 20.10 43.93
C ASP A 3 49.78 18.97 44.24
N GLY A 4 49.73 17.87 43.68
CA GLY A 4 50.70 16.91 43.19
C GLY A 4 50.05 15.56 43.29
N ALA A 5 50.23 14.78 42.27
CA ALA A 5 50.90 13.50 42.23
C ALA A 5 50.36 12.41 43.21
N ASP A 6 50.26 11.20 42.94
CA ASP A 6 50.95 10.24 42.08
C ASP A 6 50.39 8.83 42.38
N THR A 7 50.43 7.98 41.53
CA THR A 7 51.06 6.71 41.15
C THR A 7 50.30 5.42 41.40
N ALA A 8 50.40 4.65 40.37
CA ALA A 8 50.73 3.23 40.25
C ALA A 8 49.63 2.20 40.54
N GLY A 9 49.45 1.16 39.76
CA GLY A 9 50.33 0.42 38.87
C GLY A 9 49.62 -0.88 38.45
N VAL A 10 49.91 -1.30 37.28
CA VAL A 10 49.76 -2.57 36.58
C VAL A 10 50.38 -3.75 37.40
N PRO A 11 50.18 -5.08 37.16
CA PRO A 11 49.90 -5.73 35.86
C PRO A 11 49.13 -7.08 35.86
N LEU A 12 48.78 -7.50 34.61
CA LEU A 12 48.95 -8.83 33.95
C LEU A 12 48.36 -10.13 34.55
N GLY A 13 47.70 -10.88 33.66
CA GLY A 13 47.45 -12.32 33.73
C GLY A 13 46.54 -12.78 32.61
N VAL A 14 47.02 -12.97 31.47
CA VAL A 14 47.27 -14.07 30.50
C VAL A 14 46.63 -15.40 30.90
N GLY A 15 45.84 -15.96 30.00
CA GLY A 15 45.35 -17.32 30.10
C GLY A 15 44.41 -17.69 28.93
N GLY A 16 45.00 -17.98 27.80
CA GLY A 16 44.32 -18.57 26.65
C GLY A 16 44.06 -20.06 26.82
N ARG A 17 43.00 -20.53 26.20
CA ARG A 17 42.86 -21.89 25.66
C ARG A 17 41.95 -21.91 24.48
N LYS A 18 42.50 -22.24 23.32
CA LYS A 18 41.81 -22.88 22.19
C LYS A 18 41.56 -24.35 22.56
N PRO A 19 40.54 -25.00 21.98
CA PRO A 19 40.65 -26.39 21.59
C PRO A 19 40.74 -26.58 20.09
N GLU A 20 41.50 -27.58 19.78
CA GLU A 20 41.96 -28.09 18.53
C GLU A 20 40.85 -28.77 17.70
N ALA A 21 41.19 -28.89 16.43
CA ALA A 21 40.54 -29.67 15.39
C ALA A 21 40.90 -31.16 15.45
N ALA A 22 40.01 -32.00 15.06
CA ALA A 22 40.25 -33.30 14.41
C ALA A 22 38.96 -33.73 13.72
N GLY A 23 38.91 -34.19 12.58
CA GLY A 23 39.61 -34.85 11.52
C GLY A 23 38.53 -35.23 10.52
N GLY A 24 38.61 -35.12 9.31
CA GLY A 24 39.41 -35.54 8.22
C GLY A 24 39.16 -37.00 7.84
N ILE A 25 38.47 -37.27 6.69
CA ILE A 25 38.75 -38.43 5.81
C ILE A 25 38.18 -38.10 4.43
N HIS A 26 39.01 -37.93 3.43
CA HIS A 26 39.23 -38.54 2.11
C HIS A 26 38.01 -38.82 1.24
N ALA A 27 37.84 -38.19 0.07
CA ALA A 27 38.65 -38.20 -1.20
C ALA A 27 38.49 -39.49 -2.02
N ALA A 28 37.96 -39.34 -3.22
CA ALA A 28 38.24 -39.93 -4.50
C ALA A 28 37.13 -39.53 -5.45
N GLY A 29 37.29 -38.85 -6.51
CA GLY A 29 38.28 -38.95 -7.57
C GLY A 29 37.65 -39.58 -8.79
N SER A 30 37.62 -38.90 -9.83
CA SER A 30 38.04 -39.04 -11.21
C SER A 30 36.94 -38.76 -12.25
N ASP A 31 37.15 -37.70 -12.96
CA ASP A 31 37.44 -37.62 -14.43
C ASP A 31 36.60 -38.49 -15.37
N ALA A 32 35.91 -37.81 -16.29
CA ALA A 32 36.10 -38.02 -17.73
C ALA A 32 35.35 -36.95 -18.53
N ALA A 33 36.14 -36.13 -19.16
CA ALA A 33 35.79 -35.36 -20.36
C ALA A 33 35.77 -36.27 -21.58
N VAL A 34 35.23 -35.81 -22.70
CA VAL A 34 35.42 -36.09 -24.13
C VAL A 34 34.04 -36.06 -24.81
N ALA A 35 33.79 -35.20 -25.66
CA ALA A 35 34.15 -34.62 -26.96
C ALA A 35 32.90 -34.65 -27.85
N VAL A 36 32.58 -33.50 -28.39
CA VAL A 36 32.59 -33.03 -29.79
C VAL A 36 32.29 -34.08 -30.85
N ASP A 37 31.22 -33.93 -31.60
CA ASP A 37 31.27 -33.54 -33.00
C ASP A 37 29.89 -33.45 -33.68
N SER A 38 29.68 -32.34 -34.28
CA SER A 38 29.04 -31.96 -35.52
C SER A 38 28.43 -33.04 -36.43
N LEU A 39 27.29 -32.75 -37.07
CA LEU A 39 27.13 -32.69 -38.54
C LEU A 39 25.67 -32.35 -38.94
N HIS A 40 25.58 -31.25 -39.61
CA HIS A 40 24.82 -30.92 -40.84
C HIS A 40 23.60 -31.77 -41.27
N ALA A 41 22.47 -31.16 -41.50
CA ALA A 41 21.97 -30.73 -42.79
C ALA A 41 20.43 -30.73 -42.90
N ALA A 42 19.94 -29.58 -43.23
CA ALA A 42 19.04 -29.28 -44.33
C ALA A 42 17.60 -29.84 -44.40
N GLN A 43 16.73 -28.84 -44.55
CA GLN A 43 15.53 -28.83 -45.40
C GLN A 43 14.23 -29.40 -44.82
N GLY A 44 13.25 -28.52 -44.74
CA GLY A 44 11.85 -28.90 -44.65
C GLY A 44 10.93 -27.78 -44.13
N LEU A 45 10.75 -26.73 -44.90
CA LEU A 45 9.56 -25.86 -44.80
C LEU A 45 8.30 -26.70 -44.95
N ARG A 46 7.50 -26.83 -43.92
CA ARG A 46 6.05 -27.09 -44.07
C ARG A 46 5.24 -26.47 -42.93
N ALA A 47 4.36 -25.58 -43.38
CA ALA A 47 3.00 -25.35 -42.94
C ALA A 47 2.72 -25.10 -41.43
N VAL A 48 2.36 -23.88 -41.20
CA VAL A 48 1.44 -23.39 -40.18
C VAL A 48 0.38 -24.44 -39.84
N ASP A 49 0.46 -25.00 -38.63
CA ASP A 49 -0.67 -25.73 -38.05
C ASP A 49 -1.28 -24.94 -36.92
N SER A 50 -2.58 -24.82 -37.04
CA SER A 50 -3.55 -24.12 -36.19
C SER A 50 -3.38 -24.32 -34.68
N PRO A 51 -3.82 -23.34 -33.87
CA PRO A 51 -3.86 -23.44 -32.41
C PRO A 51 -5.04 -24.30 -31.88
N ALA A 52 -5.35 -25.40 -32.53
CA ALA A 52 -6.46 -26.29 -32.17
C ALA A 52 -6.06 -27.56 -31.41
N ARG A 53 -4.82 -27.64 -30.91
CA ARG A 53 -4.33 -28.84 -30.16
C ARG A 53 -4.03 -28.62 -28.67
N ALA A 54 -4.40 -27.48 -28.11
CA ALA A 54 -4.32 -27.23 -26.66
C ALA A 54 -5.66 -27.44 -25.92
N LEU A 55 -6.70 -27.97 -26.59
CA LEU A 55 -8.04 -28.18 -26.00
C LEU A 55 -8.43 -29.66 -25.84
N ALA A 56 -7.51 -30.57 -25.93
CA ALA A 56 -7.82 -32.01 -25.78
C ALA A 56 -7.00 -32.62 -24.66
N SER A 57 -7.33 -32.29 -23.40
CA SER A 57 -7.19 -33.16 -22.21
C SER A 57 -7.65 -32.41 -20.93
N ILE A 58 -8.85 -31.85 -20.89
CA ILE A 58 -9.50 -31.48 -19.64
C ILE A 58 -10.66 -32.46 -19.44
N SER A 59 -10.31 -33.67 -19.07
CA SER A 59 -11.21 -34.56 -18.36
C SER A 59 -10.55 -34.85 -17.00
N SER A 60 -10.72 -33.97 -16.04
CA SER A 60 -10.78 -34.31 -14.63
C SER A 60 -11.23 -33.09 -13.80
N THR A 61 -12.47 -33.06 -13.45
CA THR A 61 -13.09 -32.24 -12.39
C THR A 61 -12.47 -32.43 -11.01
N ALA A 62 -11.37 -33.18 -10.90
CA ALA A 62 -10.75 -33.63 -9.66
C ALA A 62 -9.42 -32.95 -9.28
N GLN A 63 -8.90 -31.99 -10.07
CA GLN A 63 -7.53 -31.47 -9.84
C GLN A 63 -7.43 -30.01 -9.39
N GLY A 64 -8.54 -29.30 -9.13
CA GLY A 64 -8.54 -27.90 -8.77
C GLY A 64 -9.52 -27.54 -7.67
N VAL A 65 -9.47 -26.27 -7.25
CA VAL A 65 -10.50 -25.65 -6.41
C VAL A 65 -11.55 -25.02 -7.32
N ARG A 66 -12.82 -25.39 -7.10
CA ARG A 66 -13.96 -24.76 -7.78
C ARG A 66 -14.37 -23.50 -7.01
N VAL A 67 -14.33 -22.36 -7.66
CA VAL A 67 -14.69 -21.07 -7.07
C VAL A 67 -15.91 -20.51 -7.81
N MET A 68 -17.01 -20.34 -7.11
CA MET A 68 -18.23 -19.72 -7.63
C MET A 68 -18.22 -18.24 -7.24
N ASP A 69 -18.30 -17.36 -8.22
CA ASP A 69 -18.42 -15.92 -7.97
C ASP A 69 -19.87 -15.52 -7.62
N SER A 70 -20.06 -14.26 -7.26
CA SER A 70 -21.37 -13.73 -6.87
C SER A 70 -22.40 -13.65 -8.00
N SER A 71 -21.98 -13.86 -9.26
CA SER A 71 -22.88 -13.96 -10.43
C SER A 71 -23.28 -15.41 -10.73
N GLY A 72 -22.72 -16.38 -9.99
CA GLY A 72 -22.97 -17.80 -10.19
C GLY A 72 -22.04 -18.47 -11.22
N VAL A 73 -21.05 -17.74 -11.75
CA VAL A 73 -20.05 -18.31 -12.68
C VAL A 73 -19.03 -19.11 -11.87
N SER A 74 -18.72 -20.32 -12.35
CA SER A 74 -17.75 -21.22 -11.74
C SER A 74 -16.39 -21.15 -12.45
N HIS A 75 -15.34 -20.99 -11.66
CA HIS A 75 -13.93 -21.00 -12.09
C HIS A 75 -13.24 -22.21 -11.46
N ILE A 76 -12.44 -22.94 -12.22
CA ILE A 76 -11.59 -24.03 -11.70
C ILE A 76 -10.16 -23.53 -11.65
N LEU A 77 -9.63 -23.40 -10.44
CA LEU A 77 -8.30 -22.86 -10.20
C LEU A 77 -7.34 -23.98 -9.80
N PRO A 78 -6.13 -24.06 -10.38
CA PRO A 78 -5.15 -25.09 -10.04
C PRO A 78 -4.67 -24.95 -8.60
N VAL A 79 -4.47 -26.09 -7.93
CA VAL A 79 -3.85 -26.13 -6.60
C VAL A 79 -2.34 -26.04 -6.74
N GLU A 80 -1.74 -25.00 -6.17
CA GLU A 80 -0.30 -24.82 -6.11
C GLU A 80 0.20 -25.04 -4.67
N ALA A 81 1.21 -25.88 -4.50
CA ALA A 81 1.79 -26.18 -3.19
C ALA A 81 2.37 -24.90 -2.53
N GLY A 82 2.19 -24.78 -1.23
CA GLY A 82 2.71 -23.64 -0.45
C GLY A 82 1.88 -22.37 -0.52
N ARG A 83 0.77 -22.34 -1.28
CA ARG A 83 -0.16 -21.21 -1.32
C ARG A 83 -1.31 -21.38 -0.36
N THR A 84 -1.81 -20.25 0.12
CA THR A 84 -3.12 -20.21 0.79
C THR A 84 -4.25 -20.24 -0.25
N LEU A 85 -5.45 -20.61 0.19
CA LEU A 85 -6.64 -20.54 -0.65
C LEU A 85 -6.90 -19.09 -1.19
N ALA A 86 -6.63 -18.07 -0.36
CA ALA A 86 -6.71 -16.67 -0.79
C ALA A 86 -5.75 -16.34 -1.94
N GLN A 87 -4.52 -16.80 -1.87
CA GLN A 87 -3.55 -16.61 -2.95
C GLN A 87 -3.96 -17.37 -4.22
N THR A 88 -4.45 -18.61 -4.08
CA THR A 88 -4.97 -19.39 -5.21
C THR A 88 -6.10 -18.67 -5.91
N ILE A 89 -7.05 -18.11 -5.17
CA ILE A 89 -8.20 -17.41 -5.73
C ILE A 89 -7.77 -16.10 -6.41
N TRP A 90 -7.08 -15.21 -5.70
CA TRP A 90 -6.90 -13.82 -6.16
C TRP A 90 -5.60 -13.55 -6.92
N LEU A 91 -4.64 -14.49 -6.94
CA LEU A 91 -3.51 -14.42 -7.86
C LEU A 91 -3.74 -15.15 -9.19
N SER A 92 -4.89 -15.78 -9.36
CA SER A 92 -5.31 -16.34 -10.65
C SER A 92 -5.54 -15.24 -11.72
N GLY A 93 -5.93 -14.04 -11.27
CA GLY A 93 -6.34 -12.94 -12.14
C GLY A 93 -7.74 -13.08 -12.72
N GLU A 94 -8.46 -14.18 -12.42
CA GLU A 94 -9.83 -14.40 -12.90
C GLU A 94 -10.87 -13.63 -12.09
N LEU A 95 -10.57 -13.36 -10.82
CA LEU A 95 -11.49 -12.80 -9.85
C LEU A 95 -10.92 -11.53 -9.22
N PRO A 96 -11.71 -10.45 -9.08
CA PRO A 96 -11.26 -9.23 -8.43
C PRO A 96 -11.04 -9.45 -6.93
N PRO A 97 -9.89 -9.03 -6.37
CA PRO A 97 -9.62 -9.21 -4.95
C PRO A 97 -10.40 -8.21 -4.10
N PRO A 98 -10.79 -8.59 -2.87
CA PRO A 98 -11.18 -7.62 -1.85
C PRO A 98 -9.94 -6.94 -1.24
N ALA A 99 -10.15 -5.94 -0.38
CA ALA A 99 -9.08 -5.32 0.41
C ALA A 99 -8.59 -6.28 1.50
N LEU A 100 -7.43 -6.90 1.29
CA LEU A 100 -6.86 -7.96 2.13
C LEU A 100 -5.85 -7.40 3.14
N CYS A 101 -5.67 -8.06 4.27
CA CYS A 101 -4.71 -7.72 5.33
C CYS A 101 -3.42 -8.55 5.25
N SER A 102 -2.87 -8.80 4.07
CA SER A 102 -1.65 -9.60 3.86
C SER A 102 -1.65 -10.97 4.55
N GLY A 103 -2.82 -11.61 4.69
CA GLY A 103 -2.92 -12.96 5.27
C GLY A 103 -2.91 -13.01 6.81
N LEU A 104 -3.00 -11.88 7.51
CA LEU A 104 -2.96 -11.82 8.97
C LEU A 104 -4.16 -12.48 9.66
N GLY A 105 -5.26 -12.73 8.93
CA GLY A 105 -6.47 -13.35 9.48
C GLY A 105 -7.26 -12.41 10.39
N ARG A 106 -7.17 -11.08 10.21
CA ARG A 106 -7.79 -10.08 11.10
C ARG A 106 -8.97 -9.33 10.48
N CYS A 107 -8.94 -9.07 9.16
CA CYS A 107 -9.91 -8.17 8.53
C CYS A 107 -11.22 -8.82 8.08
N GLY A 108 -11.30 -10.15 8.01
CA GLY A 108 -12.50 -10.86 7.53
C GLY A 108 -12.79 -10.72 6.02
N ALA A 109 -12.03 -9.89 5.28
CA ALA A 109 -12.30 -9.61 3.87
C ALA A 109 -12.11 -10.82 2.94
N CYS A 110 -11.21 -11.75 3.32
CA CYS A 110 -10.95 -12.98 2.58
C CYS A 110 -11.93 -14.13 2.92
N ARG A 111 -13.08 -13.82 3.52
CA ARG A 111 -14.07 -14.86 3.84
C ARG A 111 -14.62 -15.49 2.58
N VAL A 112 -14.72 -16.82 2.59
CA VAL A 112 -15.36 -17.63 1.57
C VAL A 112 -16.29 -18.63 2.22
N ARG A 113 -17.36 -19.00 1.54
CA ARG A 113 -18.28 -20.03 2.01
C ARG A 113 -17.93 -21.35 1.32
N PHE A 114 -17.61 -22.36 2.09
CA PHE A 114 -17.36 -23.69 1.56
C PHE A 114 -18.69 -24.38 1.23
N LEU A 115 -18.75 -24.92 0.03
CA LEU A 115 -19.83 -25.75 -0.47
C LEU A 115 -19.45 -27.22 -0.40
N GLU A 116 -18.16 -27.53 -0.65
CA GLU A 116 -17.58 -28.87 -0.59
C GLU A 116 -16.15 -28.79 -0.02
N GLY A 117 -15.72 -29.82 0.70
CA GLY A 117 -14.36 -29.90 1.25
C GLY A 117 -14.07 -28.88 2.35
N THR A 118 -15.07 -28.57 3.20
CA THR A 118 -14.93 -27.59 4.29
C THR A 118 -13.85 -28.01 5.28
N PRO A 119 -12.78 -27.23 5.49
CA PRO A 119 -11.76 -27.52 6.48
C PRO A 119 -12.25 -27.25 7.91
N GLU A 120 -11.61 -27.87 8.89
CA GLU A 120 -11.83 -27.53 10.29
C GLU A 120 -11.54 -26.04 10.54
N PRO A 121 -12.36 -25.35 11.35
CA PRO A 121 -12.16 -23.95 11.63
C PRO A 121 -10.91 -23.72 12.48
N CYS A 122 -10.11 -22.73 12.11
CA CYS A 122 -8.99 -22.26 12.92
C CYS A 122 -9.45 -21.19 13.94
N ALA A 123 -8.60 -20.88 14.91
CA ALA A 123 -8.90 -19.85 15.92
C ALA A 123 -9.26 -18.48 15.30
N ALA A 124 -8.60 -18.10 14.19
CA ALA A 124 -8.88 -16.83 13.50
C ALA A 124 -10.29 -16.82 12.87
N ASP A 125 -10.77 -17.95 12.32
CA ASP A 125 -12.12 -18.04 11.77
C ASP A 125 -13.16 -17.71 12.84
N SER A 126 -13.04 -18.36 14.00
CA SER A 126 -13.98 -18.14 15.12
C SER A 126 -13.91 -16.73 15.68
N ALA A 127 -12.71 -16.19 15.80
CA ALA A 127 -12.50 -14.85 16.37
C ALA A 127 -13.01 -13.72 15.45
N VAL A 128 -12.91 -13.88 14.13
CA VAL A 128 -13.23 -12.83 13.15
C VAL A 128 -14.63 -12.99 12.57
N LEU A 129 -15.06 -14.22 12.26
CA LEU A 129 -16.34 -14.46 11.59
C LEU A 129 -17.48 -14.74 12.59
N GLY A 130 -17.16 -15.19 13.80
CA GLY A 130 -18.11 -15.60 14.80
C GLY A 130 -18.64 -17.04 14.60
N ALA A 131 -19.21 -17.61 15.66
CA ALA A 131 -19.62 -19.01 15.69
C ALA A 131 -20.73 -19.36 14.68
N GLU A 132 -21.64 -18.45 14.40
CA GLU A 132 -22.74 -18.67 13.46
C GLU A 132 -22.24 -18.77 12.02
N ALA A 133 -21.41 -17.84 11.57
CA ALA A 133 -20.82 -17.88 10.24
C ALA A 133 -19.95 -19.13 10.05
N VAL A 134 -19.16 -19.49 11.06
CA VAL A 134 -18.31 -20.69 11.03
C VAL A 134 -19.17 -21.96 10.89
N ARG A 135 -20.30 -22.08 11.61
CA ARG A 135 -21.26 -23.17 11.42
C ARG A 135 -21.90 -23.16 10.03
N GLY A 136 -22.10 -21.98 9.44
CA GLY A 136 -22.61 -21.79 8.07
C GLY A 136 -21.58 -22.08 6.96
N GLY A 137 -20.42 -22.64 7.28
CA GLY A 137 -19.37 -23.01 6.32
C GLY A 137 -18.44 -21.88 5.90
N TRP A 138 -18.50 -20.71 6.55
CA TRP A 138 -17.59 -19.60 6.28
C TRP A 138 -16.21 -19.81 6.91
N ARG A 139 -15.15 -19.52 6.12
CA ARG A 139 -13.76 -19.56 6.56
C ARG A 139 -12.99 -18.38 5.98
N LEU A 140 -11.87 -18.04 6.61
CA LEU A 140 -10.90 -17.06 6.11
C LEU A 140 -9.95 -17.74 5.13
N ALA A 141 -10.10 -17.53 3.84
CA ALA A 141 -9.29 -18.18 2.80
C ALA A 141 -7.78 -18.00 2.99
N CYS A 142 -7.33 -16.93 3.64
CA CYS A 142 -5.92 -16.71 3.94
C CYS A 142 -5.35 -17.63 5.05
N ARG A 143 -6.21 -18.37 5.77
CA ARG A 143 -5.82 -19.26 6.87
C ARG A 143 -5.89 -20.74 6.52
N HIS A 144 -6.34 -21.05 5.31
CA HIS A 144 -6.51 -22.43 4.84
C HIS A 144 -5.73 -22.65 3.56
N ALA A 145 -5.18 -23.87 3.42
CA ALA A 145 -4.54 -24.31 2.18
C ALA A 145 -5.61 -24.77 1.17
N PRO A 146 -5.40 -24.57 -0.14
CA PRO A 146 -6.25 -25.14 -1.17
C PRO A 146 -6.07 -26.66 -1.24
N ALA A 147 -7.15 -27.38 -1.52
CA ALA A 147 -7.09 -28.80 -1.84
C ALA A 147 -7.98 -29.11 -3.06
N ALA A 148 -7.59 -30.11 -3.83
CA ALA A 148 -8.39 -30.58 -4.94
C ALA A 148 -9.75 -31.07 -4.46
N GLY A 149 -10.82 -30.77 -5.20
CA GLY A 149 -12.20 -31.11 -4.83
C GLY A 149 -12.87 -30.11 -3.87
N MET A 150 -12.17 -29.10 -3.37
CA MET A 150 -12.82 -28.01 -2.64
C MET A 150 -13.71 -27.19 -3.58
N ALA A 151 -14.89 -26.80 -3.10
CA ALA A 151 -15.76 -25.84 -3.75
C ALA A 151 -16.10 -24.71 -2.79
N VAL A 152 -15.92 -23.47 -3.24
CA VAL A 152 -16.19 -22.28 -2.44
C VAL A 152 -17.03 -21.26 -3.22
N GLU A 153 -17.83 -20.50 -2.48
CA GLU A 153 -18.60 -19.36 -2.97
C GLU A 153 -17.99 -18.06 -2.44
N LEU A 154 -17.84 -17.07 -3.31
CA LEU A 154 -17.33 -15.74 -2.94
C LEU A 154 -18.46 -14.76 -2.63
N PRO A 155 -18.27 -13.87 -1.65
CA PRO A 155 -19.15 -12.72 -1.49
C PRO A 155 -19.00 -11.78 -2.70
N PRO A 156 -19.97 -10.85 -2.93
CA PRO A 156 -19.85 -9.84 -3.97
C PRO A 156 -18.54 -9.07 -3.85
N PRO A 157 -17.83 -8.85 -4.97
CA PRO A 157 -16.60 -8.07 -4.96
C PRO A 157 -16.87 -6.60 -4.64
N PRO A 158 -15.86 -5.85 -4.17
CA PRO A 158 -15.96 -4.41 -4.06
C PRO A 158 -16.32 -3.79 -5.42
N SER A 159 -17.19 -2.78 -5.42
CA SER A 159 -17.59 -2.10 -6.66
C SER A 159 -16.41 -1.28 -7.22
N GLU A 160 -16.14 -1.45 -8.51
CA GLU A 160 -15.26 -0.53 -9.23
C GLU A 160 -16.00 0.81 -9.40
N LYS A 161 -15.31 1.90 -9.03
CA LYS A 161 -15.86 3.24 -9.28
C LYS A 161 -15.43 3.66 -10.69
N ARG A 162 -16.39 3.91 -11.56
CA ARG A 162 -16.14 4.40 -12.92
C ARG A 162 -17.02 5.61 -13.19
N LYS A 163 -16.42 6.66 -13.70
CA LYS A 163 -17.11 7.83 -14.22
C LYS A 163 -16.84 7.86 -15.72
N ARG A 164 -17.87 7.61 -16.51
CA ARG A 164 -17.82 7.74 -17.97
C ARG A 164 -18.47 9.07 -18.34
N MET A 165 -17.74 9.88 -19.09
CA MET A 165 -18.29 11.06 -19.76
C MET A 165 -18.59 10.70 -21.21
N ASP A 166 -19.26 11.58 -21.94
CA ASP A 166 -19.49 11.37 -23.38
C ASP A 166 -18.15 11.40 -24.12
N ILE A 167 -17.69 10.22 -24.55
CA ILE A 167 -16.46 10.08 -25.30
C ILE A 167 -16.77 10.40 -26.77
N ARG A 168 -16.24 11.53 -27.25
CA ARG A 168 -16.29 11.90 -28.65
C ARG A 168 -15.15 11.24 -29.40
N LEU A 169 -15.46 10.37 -30.36
CA LEU A 169 -14.46 9.61 -31.11
C LEU A 169 -13.53 10.51 -31.96
N ASP A 170 -13.99 11.68 -32.35
CA ASP A 170 -13.24 12.71 -33.08
C ASP A 170 -12.28 13.53 -32.21
N ALA A 171 -12.35 13.39 -30.89
CA ALA A 171 -11.52 14.12 -29.94
C ALA A 171 -10.15 13.44 -29.65
N GLY A 172 -9.76 12.41 -30.43
CA GLY A 172 -8.46 11.71 -30.28
C GLY A 172 -7.26 12.52 -30.75
N PRO A 173 -6.00 12.08 -30.50
CA PRO A 173 -5.65 10.79 -29.91
C PRO A 173 -5.86 10.75 -28.39
N PHE A 174 -6.47 9.64 -27.91
CA PHE A 174 -6.67 9.44 -26.47
C PHE A 174 -5.37 9.00 -25.78
N ARG A 175 -5.22 9.37 -24.52
CA ARG A 175 -4.06 9.01 -23.67
C ARG A 175 -4.56 8.59 -22.29
N LEU A 176 -3.87 7.62 -21.67
CA LEU A 176 -4.29 7.07 -20.38
C LEU A 176 -3.26 7.40 -19.29
N ALA A 177 -3.67 8.23 -18.34
CA ALA A 177 -2.93 8.46 -17.09
C ALA A 177 -3.30 7.39 -16.08
N VAL A 178 -2.30 6.83 -15.40
CA VAL A 178 -2.47 5.77 -14.40
C VAL A 178 -1.65 6.12 -13.15
N ASP A 179 -2.29 6.01 -12.02
CA ASP A 179 -1.67 5.97 -10.70
C ASP A 179 -1.72 4.52 -10.19
N LEU A 180 -0.56 3.86 -10.23
CA LEU A 180 -0.38 2.47 -9.85
C LEU A 180 0.00 2.37 -8.37
N GLY A 181 -0.98 2.53 -7.50
CA GLY A 181 -0.82 2.39 -6.06
C GLY A 181 -0.72 0.93 -5.59
N THR A 182 -0.21 0.72 -4.38
CA THR A 182 -0.14 -0.61 -3.76
C THR A 182 -1.52 -1.18 -3.47
N THR A 183 -2.45 -0.36 -2.98
CA THR A 183 -3.80 -0.76 -2.59
C THR A 183 -4.80 -0.61 -3.75
N SER A 184 -4.74 0.49 -4.48
CA SER A 184 -5.67 0.81 -5.57
C SER A 184 -4.95 1.32 -6.80
N ILE A 185 -5.59 1.13 -7.96
CA ILE A 185 -5.18 1.70 -9.23
C ILE A 185 -6.24 2.73 -9.61
N HIS A 186 -5.80 3.97 -9.85
CA HIS A 186 -6.63 5.03 -10.38
C HIS A 186 -6.22 5.33 -11.81
N TRP A 187 -7.18 5.65 -12.66
CA TRP A 187 -6.88 5.97 -14.05
C TRP A 187 -7.78 7.08 -14.58
N ARG A 188 -7.25 7.79 -15.58
CA ARG A 188 -7.94 8.88 -16.27
C ARG A 188 -7.62 8.81 -17.76
N LEU A 189 -8.67 8.68 -18.57
CA LEU A 189 -8.58 8.77 -20.02
C LEU A 189 -8.70 10.24 -20.42
N LEU A 190 -7.74 10.73 -21.16
CA LEU A 190 -7.68 12.09 -21.68
C LEU A 190 -7.94 12.07 -23.18
N ASP A 191 -8.69 13.04 -23.66
CA ASP A 191 -8.85 13.32 -25.10
C ASP A 191 -7.62 14.03 -25.70
N GLY A 192 -7.65 14.33 -26.99
CA GLY A 192 -6.56 15.00 -27.69
C GLY A 192 -6.25 16.42 -27.19
N THR A 193 -7.19 17.06 -26.51
CA THR A 193 -7.04 18.39 -25.89
C THR A 193 -6.52 18.31 -24.45
N GLY A 194 -6.47 17.10 -23.86
CA GLY A 194 -6.05 16.87 -22.50
C GLY A 194 -7.18 16.92 -21.47
N HIS A 195 -8.44 17.03 -21.89
CA HIS A 195 -9.59 16.94 -20.99
C HIS A 195 -9.92 15.49 -20.62
N GLU A 196 -10.49 15.32 -19.43
CA GLU A 196 -10.94 14.01 -18.94
C GLU A 196 -12.17 13.53 -19.72
N ALA A 197 -12.01 12.43 -20.46
CA ALA A 197 -13.08 11.74 -21.17
C ALA A 197 -13.71 10.61 -20.34
N ALA A 198 -12.93 9.96 -19.49
CA ALA A 198 -13.39 8.96 -18.55
C ALA A 198 -12.39 8.80 -17.39
N SER A 199 -12.84 8.31 -16.26
CA SER A 199 -11.97 7.97 -15.14
C SER A 199 -12.51 6.79 -14.36
N GLY A 200 -11.62 6.17 -13.56
CA GLY A 200 -12.02 5.08 -12.68
C GLY A 200 -10.99 4.74 -11.63
N GLN A 201 -11.46 3.88 -10.73
CA GLN A 201 -10.69 3.37 -9.61
C GLN A 201 -11.06 1.92 -9.35
N ALA A 202 -10.07 1.08 -9.12
CA ALA A 202 -10.24 -0.31 -8.68
C ALA A 202 -9.18 -0.69 -7.66
N LEU A 203 -9.43 -1.74 -6.87
CA LEU A 203 -8.38 -2.33 -6.05
C LEU A 203 -7.28 -2.90 -6.95
N ASN A 204 -6.04 -2.82 -6.48
CA ASN A 204 -4.91 -3.37 -7.21
C ASN A 204 -5.06 -4.90 -7.32
N PRO A 205 -5.07 -5.49 -8.52
CA PRO A 205 -5.28 -6.93 -8.72
C PRO A 205 -4.20 -7.81 -8.07
N GLN A 206 -3.09 -7.21 -7.65
CA GLN A 206 -2.02 -7.91 -6.93
C GLN A 206 -2.33 -8.11 -5.43
N MET A 207 -3.48 -7.68 -4.90
CA MET A 207 -3.84 -7.78 -3.47
C MET A 207 -3.74 -9.21 -2.91
N GLY A 208 -3.89 -10.23 -3.75
CA GLY A 208 -3.67 -11.62 -3.34
C GLY A 208 -2.25 -11.93 -2.84
N ALA A 209 -1.25 -11.15 -3.24
CA ALA A 209 0.13 -11.26 -2.77
C ALA A 209 0.42 -10.48 -1.48
N GLY A 210 -0.50 -9.62 -1.07
CA GLY A 210 -0.38 -8.78 0.13
C GLY A 210 -0.88 -7.35 -0.12
N SER A 211 -1.18 -6.62 0.95
CA SER A 211 -1.70 -5.25 0.92
C SER A 211 -0.61 -4.19 1.04
N ASP A 212 0.62 -4.57 1.36
CA ASP A 212 1.74 -3.67 1.60
C ASP A 212 2.92 -3.95 0.65
N VAL A 213 3.84 -2.99 0.57
CA VAL A 213 5.01 -3.07 -0.31
C VAL A 213 5.92 -4.24 0.03
N VAL A 214 6.12 -4.55 1.32
CA VAL A 214 7.03 -5.61 1.77
C VAL A 214 6.50 -6.98 1.31
N SER A 215 5.22 -7.24 1.53
CA SER A 215 4.55 -8.47 1.05
C SER A 215 4.63 -8.63 -0.47
N ARG A 216 4.47 -7.51 -1.23
CA ARG A 216 4.58 -7.51 -2.70
C ARG A 216 6.01 -7.80 -3.16
N LEU A 217 7.01 -7.19 -2.51
CA LEU A 217 8.43 -7.43 -2.79
C LEU A 217 8.80 -8.89 -2.50
N ALA A 218 8.31 -9.45 -1.38
CA ALA A 218 8.52 -10.85 -1.04
C ALA A 218 7.95 -11.80 -2.13
N ALA A 219 6.73 -11.52 -2.62
CA ALA A 219 6.08 -12.28 -3.68
C ALA A 219 6.73 -12.07 -5.08
N ALA A 220 7.47 -10.97 -5.27
CA ALA A 220 8.17 -10.62 -6.51
C ALA A 220 9.67 -11.00 -6.50
N ARG A 221 10.14 -11.69 -5.46
CA ARG A 221 11.57 -11.95 -5.27
C ARG A 221 12.17 -12.81 -6.37
N ASP A 222 11.45 -13.82 -6.82
CA ASP A 222 11.83 -14.62 -7.98
C ASP A 222 11.17 -14.11 -9.27
N GLN A 223 11.64 -14.61 -10.41
CA GLN A 223 11.16 -14.20 -11.72
C GLN A 223 9.68 -14.59 -11.93
N GLU A 224 9.28 -15.78 -11.51
CA GLU A 224 7.91 -16.28 -11.71
C GLU A 224 6.90 -15.41 -10.95
N GLY A 225 7.19 -15.08 -9.69
CA GLY A 225 6.35 -14.20 -8.87
C GLY A 225 6.25 -12.79 -9.48
N ARG A 226 7.35 -12.23 -9.97
CA ARG A 226 7.34 -10.93 -10.67
C ARG A 226 6.50 -10.96 -11.93
N GLU A 227 6.68 -11.95 -12.78
CA GLU A 227 5.91 -12.09 -14.02
C GLU A 227 4.42 -12.27 -13.74
N ARG A 228 4.07 -13.05 -12.73
CA ARG A 228 2.68 -13.21 -12.29
C ARG A 228 2.07 -11.88 -11.84
N LEU A 229 2.73 -11.17 -10.94
CA LEU A 229 2.24 -9.87 -10.46
C LEU A 229 2.17 -8.83 -11.59
N ARG A 230 3.16 -8.80 -12.47
CA ARG A 230 3.16 -7.98 -13.69
C ARG A 230 1.96 -8.29 -14.57
N HIS A 231 1.71 -9.57 -14.83
CA HIS A 231 0.60 -10.02 -15.69
C HIS A 231 -0.75 -9.53 -15.18
N LEU A 232 -0.99 -9.55 -13.87
CA LEU A 232 -2.22 -9.06 -13.26
C LEU A 232 -2.48 -7.58 -13.58
N VAL A 233 -1.46 -6.73 -13.46
CA VAL A 233 -1.58 -5.28 -13.76
C VAL A 233 -1.76 -5.06 -15.26
N ILE A 234 -0.99 -5.73 -16.12
CA ILE A 234 -1.12 -5.60 -17.58
C ILE A 234 -2.52 -6.02 -18.04
N ARG A 235 -3.04 -7.14 -17.52
CA ARG A 235 -4.40 -7.62 -17.82
C ARG A 235 -5.46 -6.59 -17.40
N PHE A 236 -5.29 -6.00 -16.21
CA PHE A 236 -6.17 -4.93 -15.74
C PHE A 236 -6.16 -3.72 -16.68
N LEU A 237 -4.98 -3.21 -17.05
CA LEU A 237 -4.84 -2.05 -17.94
C LEU A 237 -5.39 -2.33 -19.34
N ARG A 238 -5.17 -3.53 -19.88
CA ARG A 238 -5.77 -3.95 -21.16
C ARG A 238 -7.30 -3.92 -21.11
N ARG A 239 -7.88 -4.40 -20.00
CA ARG A 239 -9.33 -4.34 -19.79
C ARG A 239 -9.82 -2.88 -19.76
N VAL A 240 -9.13 -2.00 -19.02
CA VAL A 240 -9.48 -0.56 -18.97
C VAL A 240 -9.47 0.06 -20.37
N ILE A 241 -8.44 -0.22 -21.17
CA ILE A 241 -8.32 0.29 -22.55
C ILE A 241 -9.42 -0.30 -23.45
N SER A 242 -9.67 -1.60 -23.36
CA SER A 242 -10.74 -2.26 -24.12
C SER A 242 -12.11 -1.70 -23.79
N ASP A 243 -12.41 -1.50 -22.51
CA ASP A 243 -13.68 -0.96 -22.02
C ASP A 243 -13.89 0.51 -22.40
N ALA A 244 -12.82 1.25 -22.64
CA ALA A 244 -12.90 2.63 -23.15
C ALA A 244 -13.46 2.68 -24.58
N GLY A 245 -13.21 1.65 -25.40
CA GLY A 245 -13.73 1.54 -26.75
C GLY A 245 -13.14 2.55 -27.74
N VAL A 246 -11.99 3.14 -27.40
CA VAL A 246 -11.25 4.13 -28.23
C VAL A 246 -9.77 3.76 -28.30
N PRO A 247 -9.06 4.12 -29.41
CA PRO A 247 -7.64 3.88 -29.51
C PRO A 247 -6.87 4.78 -28.56
N VAL A 248 -6.07 4.17 -27.67
CA VAL A 248 -5.18 4.87 -26.74
C VAL A 248 -3.79 4.90 -27.35
N ALA A 249 -3.22 6.10 -27.53
CA ALA A 249 -1.93 6.29 -28.20
C ALA A 249 -0.73 6.14 -27.25
N GLU A 250 -0.86 6.60 -26.00
CA GLU A 250 0.22 6.62 -25.02
C GLU A 250 -0.32 6.47 -23.60
N LEU A 251 0.49 5.87 -22.72
CA LEU A 251 0.23 5.82 -21.28
C LEU A 251 1.26 6.66 -20.52
N CYS A 252 0.85 7.19 -19.35
CA CYS A 252 1.77 7.61 -18.29
C CYS A 252 1.40 6.82 -17.03
N ILE A 253 2.33 5.97 -16.55
CA ILE A 253 2.08 5.11 -15.40
C ILE A 253 2.98 5.57 -14.25
N ALA A 254 2.39 6.32 -13.33
CA ALA A 254 3.02 6.74 -12.10
C ALA A 254 2.76 5.69 -11.01
N GLY A 255 3.78 5.29 -10.28
CA GLY A 255 3.67 4.33 -9.20
C GLY A 255 4.91 4.34 -8.32
N ASN A 256 4.77 3.78 -7.11
CA ASN A 256 5.92 3.65 -6.24
C ASN A 256 6.99 2.72 -6.82
N THR A 257 8.17 2.72 -6.21
CA THR A 257 9.34 2.01 -6.74
C THR A 257 9.13 0.51 -6.87
N ALA A 258 8.42 -0.12 -5.91
CA ALA A 258 8.14 -1.54 -5.94
C ALA A 258 7.15 -1.89 -7.05
N MET A 259 6.04 -1.17 -7.15
CA MET A 259 5.03 -1.39 -8.19
C MET A 259 5.60 -1.15 -9.59
N THR A 260 6.41 -0.12 -9.76
CA THR A 260 7.10 0.18 -11.01
C THR A 260 8.12 -0.92 -11.40
N SER A 261 8.92 -1.38 -10.44
CA SER A 261 9.90 -2.46 -10.68
C SER A 261 9.21 -3.77 -11.09
N ILE A 262 8.12 -4.12 -10.41
CA ILE A 262 7.32 -5.31 -10.73
C ILE A 262 6.69 -5.17 -12.13
N LEU A 263 6.06 -4.03 -12.43
CA LEU A 263 5.47 -3.76 -13.75
C LEU A 263 6.47 -3.89 -14.89
N LEU A 264 7.69 -3.40 -14.69
CA LEU A 264 8.77 -3.44 -15.66
C LEU A 264 9.59 -4.74 -15.63
N ASN A 265 9.18 -5.72 -14.81
CA ASN A 265 9.88 -7.00 -14.60
C ASN A 265 11.35 -6.82 -14.22
N LYS A 266 11.65 -5.83 -13.38
CA LYS A 266 13.00 -5.55 -12.88
C LYS A 266 13.25 -6.28 -11.58
N ASP A 267 14.51 -6.65 -11.34
CA ASP A 267 14.91 -7.25 -10.07
C ASP A 267 14.59 -6.30 -8.90
N VAL A 268 13.97 -6.86 -7.87
CA VAL A 268 13.53 -6.14 -6.67
C VAL A 268 14.45 -6.38 -5.46
N ALA A 269 15.50 -7.20 -5.59
CA ALA A 269 16.37 -7.58 -4.49
C ALA A 269 16.96 -6.35 -3.75
N GLY A 270 17.28 -5.29 -4.49
CA GLY A 270 17.77 -4.04 -3.92
C GLY A 270 16.75 -3.29 -3.05
N LEU A 271 15.46 -3.61 -3.14
CA LEU A 271 14.40 -3.02 -2.31
C LEU A 271 14.02 -3.92 -1.12
N CYS A 272 14.56 -5.16 -1.05
CA CYS A 272 14.18 -6.13 -0.02
C CYS A 272 14.97 -6.00 1.29
N ALA A 273 16.16 -5.41 1.25
CA ALA A 273 17.04 -5.29 2.42
C ALA A 273 17.93 -4.05 2.35
N ALA A 274 18.23 -3.46 3.51
CA ALA A 274 19.17 -2.35 3.60
C ALA A 274 20.63 -2.84 3.36
N PRO A 275 21.52 -2.03 2.76
CA PRO A 275 21.24 -0.71 2.23
C PRO A 275 20.38 -0.79 0.94
N TYR A 276 19.28 -0.06 0.94
CA TYR A 276 18.33 -0.11 -0.17
C TYR A 276 18.92 0.49 -1.45
N ARG A 277 18.64 -0.16 -2.59
CA ARG A 277 19.15 0.24 -3.91
C ARG A 277 18.03 0.23 -4.93
N LEU A 278 17.97 1.28 -5.72
CA LEU A 278 17.03 1.42 -6.81
C LEU A 278 17.69 0.97 -8.13
N THR A 279 17.14 -0.08 -8.74
CA THR A 279 17.61 -0.60 -10.03
C THR A 279 16.93 0.06 -11.22
N GLU A 280 15.66 0.45 -11.06
CA GLU A 280 14.87 1.14 -12.10
C GLU A 280 14.64 2.59 -11.68
N ARG A 281 15.09 3.53 -12.50
CA ARG A 281 15.02 4.96 -12.21
C ARG A 281 13.89 5.70 -12.93
N GLY A 282 13.16 5.04 -13.82
CA GLY A 282 12.12 5.70 -14.62
C GLY A 282 12.68 6.81 -15.53
N GLY A 283 11.90 7.85 -15.76
CA GLY A 283 12.26 8.98 -16.64
C GLY A 283 12.34 8.58 -18.13
N ARG A 284 11.67 7.50 -18.52
CA ARG A 284 11.76 6.93 -19.86
C ARG A 284 10.45 6.28 -20.30
N THR A 285 10.32 6.06 -21.59
CA THR A 285 9.26 5.23 -22.15
C THR A 285 9.64 3.75 -22.03
N ALA A 286 8.66 2.93 -21.71
CA ALA A 286 8.75 1.49 -21.59
C ALA A 286 7.74 0.80 -22.50
N ASP A 287 8.16 -0.33 -23.09
CA ASP A 287 7.27 -1.21 -23.85
C ASP A 287 6.69 -2.27 -22.90
N LEU A 288 5.38 -2.29 -22.81
CA LEU A 288 4.63 -3.25 -22.00
C LEU A 288 3.83 -4.17 -22.92
N PRO A 289 3.83 -5.50 -22.69
CA PRO A 289 3.21 -6.46 -23.59
C PRO A 289 1.72 -6.16 -23.86
N GLY A 290 1.39 -5.84 -25.12
CA GLY A 290 0.03 -5.57 -25.58
C GLY A 290 -0.62 -4.32 -25.00
N LEU A 291 0.18 -3.35 -24.58
CA LEU A 291 -0.23 -2.00 -24.21
C LEU A 291 0.49 -1.00 -25.15
N PRO A 292 -0.08 0.19 -25.35
CA PRO A 292 0.64 1.29 -25.98
C PRO A 292 1.89 1.67 -25.19
N ALA A 293 2.80 2.43 -25.81
CA ALA A 293 4.00 2.94 -25.18
C ALA A 293 3.66 3.67 -23.86
N ALA A 294 4.36 3.33 -22.79
CA ALA A 294 4.10 3.84 -21.46
C ALA A 294 5.27 4.70 -20.95
N TRP A 295 5.06 5.98 -20.76
CA TRP A 295 6.04 6.80 -20.08
C TRP A 295 5.99 6.56 -18.56
N ILE A 296 7.15 6.31 -17.97
CA ILE A 296 7.31 6.03 -16.55
C ILE A 296 7.99 7.25 -15.91
N PRO A 297 7.35 7.95 -14.97
CA PRO A 297 7.97 9.07 -14.27
C PRO A 297 9.27 8.70 -13.57
N PRO A 298 10.23 9.64 -13.41
CA PRO A 298 11.48 9.37 -12.72
C PRO A 298 11.24 8.99 -11.27
N GLN A 299 12.10 8.13 -10.73
CA GLN A 299 12.06 7.65 -9.36
C GLN A 299 13.27 8.21 -8.61
N PRO A 300 13.09 9.19 -7.70
CA PRO A 300 14.19 9.88 -7.03
C PRO A 300 15.06 8.98 -6.14
N ALA A 301 14.45 8.06 -5.39
CA ALA A 301 15.15 7.23 -4.42
C ALA A 301 14.41 5.89 -4.18
N PRO A 302 15.04 4.91 -3.50
CA PRO A 302 14.32 3.76 -2.96
C PRO A 302 13.11 4.23 -2.13
N PHE A 303 11.94 3.62 -2.41
CA PHE A 303 10.65 3.95 -1.78
C PHE A 303 10.13 5.39 -1.98
N VAL A 304 10.75 6.20 -2.85
CA VAL A 304 10.19 7.47 -3.34
C VAL A 304 10.09 7.34 -4.85
N GLY A 305 8.89 7.05 -5.33
CA GLY A 305 8.67 6.56 -6.68
C GLY A 305 8.24 7.60 -7.70
N GLY A 306 7.78 7.10 -8.83
CA GLY A 306 7.24 7.88 -9.93
C GLY A 306 5.90 8.54 -9.60
N ASP A 307 5.15 8.02 -8.63
CA ASP A 307 3.95 8.62 -8.04
C ASP A 307 4.27 9.98 -7.40
N ILE A 308 5.32 10.03 -6.58
CA ILE A 308 5.79 11.27 -5.95
C ILE A 308 6.31 12.26 -6.99
N SER A 309 7.09 11.80 -7.97
CA SER A 309 7.54 12.68 -9.05
C SER A 309 6.37 13.24 -9.86
N ALA A 310 5.39 12.41 -10.20
CA ALA A 310 4.19 12.88 -10.88
C ALA A 310 3.40 13.86 -9.99
N GLY A 311 3.24 13.56 -8.69
CA GLY A 311 2.62 14.46 -7.73
C GLY A 311 3.33 15.81 -7.65
N MET A 312 4.65 15.80 -7.63
CA MET A 312 5.46 17.04 -7.69
C MET A 312 5.31 17.79 -9.01
N ALA A 313 5.15 17.08 -10.13
CA ALA A 313 4.86 17.75 -11.39
C ALA A 313 3.52 18.49 -11.34
N ALA A 314 2.48 17.90 -10.75
CA ALA A 314 1.19 18.56 -10.55
C ALA A 314 1.30 19.81 -9.67
N LEU A 315 2.09 19.75 -8.61
CA LEU A 315 2.32 20.89 -7.71
C LEU A 315 3.20 21.95 -8.36
N LEU A 316 4.42 21.60 -8.79
CA LEU A 316 5.41 22.56 -9.29
C LEU A 316 5.00 23.23 -10.60
N TYR A 317 4.32 22.52 -11.49
CA TYR A 317 4.02 23.00 -12.84
C TYR A 317 2.53 23.28 -13.09
N GLY A 318 1.67 22.77 -12.20
CA GLY A 318 0.22 23.02 -12.27
C GLY A 318 -0.26 24.08 -11.27
N GLU A 319 0.19 24.01 -10.02
CA GLU A 319 -0.30 24.89 -8.94
C GLU A 319 0.69 25.99 -8.52
N THR A 320 2.00 25.80 -8.73
CA THR A 320 3.07 26.73 -8.37
C THR A 320 2.99 27.24 -6.91
N PRO A 321 3.14 26.37 -5.90
CA PRO A 321 3.01 26.75 -4.51
C PRO A 321 4.16 27.64 -4.05
N GLU A 322 3.90 28.42 -2.98
CA GLU A 322 4.94 29.21 -2.31
C GLU A 322 5.95 28.29 -1.61
N PHE A 323 7.23 28.62 -1.70
CA PHE A 323 8.32 27.93 -1.01
C PHE A 323 8.68 28.58 0.33
N PRO A 324 9.25 27.79 1.29
CA PRO A 324 9.35 26.35 1.25
C PRO A 324 8.02 25.68 1.54
N PHE A 325 7.78 24.50 0.98
CA PHE A 325 6.58 23.73 1.29
C PHE A 325 6.88 22.25 1.54
N LEU A 326 6.05 21.66 2.38
CA LEU A 326 6.01 20.20 2.58
C LEU A 326 4.94 19.61 1.68
N PHE A 327 5.29 18.57 0.92
CA PHE A 327 4.34 17.65 0.32
C PHE A 327 4.44 16.30 1.02
N ALA A 328 3.34 15.79 1.52
CA ALA A 328 3.24 14.47 2.12
C ALA A 328 2.16 13.68 1.39
N ASP A 329 2.54 12.59 0.75
CA ASP A 329 1.62 11.61 0.20
C ASP A 329 1.38 10.53 1.23
N LEU A 330 0.12 10.38 1.65
CA LEU A 330 -0.29 9.55 2.77
C LEU A 330 -1.08 8.34 2.26
N GLY A 331 -0.37 7.29 1.93
CA GLY A 331 -0.91 5.99 1.56
C GLY A 331 -0.46 4.88 2.53
N THR A 332 -0.32 3.67 2.02
CA THR A 332 0.29 2.53 2.75
C THR A 332 1.74 2.83 3.16
N ASN A 333 2.46 3.59 2.32
CA ASN A 333 3.69 4.28 2.70
C ASN A 333 3.39 5.78 2.85
N GLY A 334 4.19 6.46 3.64
CA GLY A 334 4.25 7.91 3.68
C GLY A 334 5.49 8.36 2.93
N GLU A 335 5.30 9.08 1.86
CA GLU A 335 6.37 9.71 1.12
C GLU A 335 6.31 11.23 1.32
N PHE A 336 7.46 11.79 1.62
CA PHE A 336 7.58 13.19 2.02
C PHE A 336 8.58 13.92 1.14
N VAL A 337 8.20 15.12 0.70
CA VAL A 337 9.06 16.04 -0.03
C VAL A 337 9.03 17.39 0.66
N LEU A 338 10.16 17.81 1.19
CA LEU A 338 10.37 19.18 1.66
C LEU A 338 11.06 19.97 0.54
N ALA A 339 10.27 20.71 -0.24
CA ALA A 339 10.76 21.56 -1.30
C ALA A 339 11.19 22.92 -0.71
N VAL A 340 12.48 23.17 -0.70
CA VAL A 340 13.05 24.43 -0.20
C VAL A 340 12.91 25.54 -1.24
N ASP A 341 13.13 25.19 -2.50
CA ASP A 341 12.93 26.02 -3.69
C ASP A 341 12.62 25.14 -4.92
N ALA A 342 12.52 25.72 -6.09
CA ALA A 342 12.16 25.00 -7.32
C ALA A 342 13.18 23.92 -7.75
N GLY A 343 14.41 23.97 -7.26
CA GLY A 343 15.52 23.07 -7.63
C GLY A 343 16.04 22.22 -6.48
N ARG A 344 15.76 22.58 -5.22
CA ARG A 344 16.29 21.92 -4.03
C ARG A 344 15.17 21.30 -3.19
N ALA A 345 15.19 19.98 -3.07
CA ALA A 345 14.22 19.25 -2.29
C ALA A 345 14.88 18.12 -1.46
N PHE A 346 14.41 17.94 -0.24
CA PHE A 346 14.72 16.80 0.63
C PHE A 346 13.57 15.82 0.58
N ILE A 347 13.87 14.55 0.48
CA ILE A 347 12.86 13.50 0.35
C ILE A 347 13.06 12.41 1.40
N ALA A 348 11.99 11.84 1.90
CA ALA A 348 11.99 10.71 2.82
C ALA A 348 10.81 9.79 2.54
N SER A 349 10.96 8.52 2.89
CA SER A 349 9.86 7.56 2.92
C SER A 349 9.87 6.79 4.22
N VAL A 350 8.68 6.49 4.74
CA VAL A 350 8.48 5.70 5.95
C VAL A 350 7.25 4.81 5.78
N PRO A 351 7.29 3.55 6.24
CA PRO A 351 6.10 2.70 6.20
C PRO A 351 5.06 3.24 7.21
N LEU A 352 3.88 3.61 6.73
CA LEU A 352 2.74 3.99 7.55
C LEU A 352 1.82 2.80 7.84
N GLY A 353 1.84 1.80 6.99
CA GLY A 353 0.85 0.73 6.97
C GLY A 353 -0.51 1.20 6.42
N PRO A 354 -1.42 0.27 6.16
CA PRO A 354 -2.69 0.58 5.52
C PRO A 354 -3.77 1.09 6.49
N SER A 355 -3.41 1.42 7.75
CA SER A 355 -4.38 1.81 8.79
C SER A 355 -5.12 3.09 8.45
N LEU A 356 -4.44 4.06 7.83
CA LEU A 356 -5.09 5.28 7.37
C LEU A 356 -6.06 5.04 6.18
N GLU A 357 -5.90 3.95 5.45
CA GLU A 357 -6.86 3.49 4.45
C GLU A 357 -8.00 2.66 5.08
N GLY A 358 -8.01 2.55 6.41
CA GLY A 358 -8.97 1.76 7.18
C GLY A 358 -8.70 0.25 7.15
N ILE A 359 -7.55 -0.19 6.64
CA ILE A 359 -7.20 -1.61 6.52
C ILE A 359 -6.38 -2.03 7.75
N GLY A 360 -6.74 -3.18 8.35
CA GLY A 360 -6.03 -3.71 9.52
C GLY A 360 -6.61 -3.29 10.88
N LEU A 361 -7.52 -2.31 10.91
CA LEU A 361 -8.29 -1.92 12.08
C LEU A 361 -9.54 -2.81 12.25
N ARG A 362 -10.03 -2.99 13.48
CA ARG A 362 -11.06 -3.97 13.80
C ARG A 362 -12.36 -3.82 13.00
N TYR A 363 -12.87 -2.60 12.88
CA TYR A 363 -14.03 -2.25 12.06
C TYR A 363 -13.64 -1.39 10.86
N GLY A 364 -12.36 -1.44 10.49
CA GLY A 364 -11.83 -0.63 9.43
C GLY A 364 -12.24 -1.09 8.02
N GLY A 365 -12.26 -0.16 7.08
CA GLY A 365 -12.50 -0.45 5.66
C GLY A 365 -12.34 0.78 4.77
N VAL A 366 -12.33 0.52 3.49
CA VAL A 366 -12.22 1.59 2.47
C VAL A 366 -13.43 2.53 2.52
N ALA A 367 -13.23 3.77 2.07
CA ALA A 367 -14.26 4.80 2.02
C ALA A 367 -15.25 4.54 0.88
N ASP A 368 -16.30 3.77 1.16
CA ASP A 368 -17.41 3.46 0.26
C ASP A 368 -18.78 3.55 0.96
N ALA A 369 -19.87 3.23 0.28
CA ALA A 369 -21.20 3.26 0.86
C ALA A 369 -21.30 2.37 2.12
N GLY A 370 -21.81 2.93 3.22
CA GLY A 370 -21.88 2.30 4.53
C GLY A 370 -20.61 2.47 5.38
N SER A 371 -19.59 3.16 4.89
CA SER A 371 -18.43 3.53 5.70
C SER A 371 -18.68 4.81 6.48
N VAL A 372 -18.31 4.82 7.76
CA VAL A 372 -18.32 6.02 8.61
C VAL A 372 -17.08 6.84 8.26
N SER A 373 -17.27 8.03 7.69
CA SER A 373 -16.20 8.97 7.31
C SER A 373 -15.90 10.01 8.38
N GLY A 374 -16.73 10.11 9.40
CA GLY A 374 -16.54 11.02 10.53
C GLY A 374 -17.53 10.75 11.65
N PHE A 375 -17.30 11.40 12.80
CA PHE A 375 -18.21 11.39 13.92
C PHE A 375 -18.55 12.83 14.30
N GLN A 376 -19.74 13.02 14.78
CA GLN A 376 -20.20 14.28 15.37
C GLN A 376 -20.55 14.05 16.84
N LEU A 377 -20.30 15.08 17.63
CA LEU A 377 -20.61 15.09 19.04
C LEU A 377 -21.86 15.90 19.27
N GLY A 378 -22.93 15.26 19.73
CA GLY A 378 -24.20 15.88 20.07
C GLY A 378 -24.59 15.64 21.55
N PRO A 379 -25.72 16.19 22.00
CA PRO A 379 -26.23 15.96 23.36
C PRO A 379 -26.51 14.49 23.69
N SER A 380 -26.86 13.69 22.66
CA SER A 380 -27.11 12.25 22.78
C SER A 380 -25.83 11.40 22.74
N GLY A 381 -24.67 11.98 22.45
CA GLY A 381 -23.40 11.30 22.36
C GLY A 381 -22.79 11.35 20.94
N LEU A 382 -22.08 10.30 20.56
CA LEU A 382 -21.43 10.17 19.26
C LEU A 382 -22.44 9.75 18.17
N SER A 383 -22.45 10.48 17.07
CA SER A 383 -23.25 10.17 15.87
C SER A 383 -22.35 9.97 14.66
N PRO A 384 -22.47 8.86 13.91
CA PRO A 384 -21.64 8.60 12.74
C PRO A 384 -22.10 9.41 11.52
N VAL A 385 -21.15 9.88 10.73
CA VAL A 385 -21.38 10.44 9.39
C VAL A 385 -21.08 9.31 8.39
N VAL A 386 -22.12 8.81 7.72
CA VAL A 386 -22.04 7.60 6.88
C VAL A 386 -22.07 7.98 5.41
N ILE A 387 -21.12 7.47 4.64
CA ILE A 387 -21.09 7.65 3.17
C ILE A 387 -22.32 6.96 2.56
N GLY A 388 -23.07 7.68 1.73
CA GLY A 388 -24.25 7.17 1.05
C GLY A 388 -25.51 7.11 1.90
N ASN A 389 -25.50 7.66 3.13
CA ASN A 389 -26.65 7.69 4.03
C ASN A 389 -27.32 6.31 4.26
N THR A 390 -26.51 5.26 4.34
CA THR A 390 -26.93 3.88 4.60
C THR A 390 -26.58 3.49 6.03
N GLU A 391 -26.92 2.27 6.44
CA GLU A 391 -26.51 1.75 7.74
C GLU A 391 -24.98 1.67 7.85
N PRO A 392 -24.40 2.09 9.01
CA PRO A 392 -22.97 2.03 9.23
C PRO A 392 -22.48 0.57 9.34
N LYS A 393 -21.47 0.20 8.56
CA LYS A 393 -20.93 -1.16 8.51
C LYS A 393 -19.45 -1.23 8.87
N ARG A 394 -18.74 -0.13 8.69
CA ARG A 394 -17.29 -0.01 8.90
C ARG A 394 -16.89 1.44 9.12
N ILE A 395 -15.65 1.67 9.50
CA ILE A 395 -15.10 3.02 9.74
C ILE A 395 -13.90 3.18 8.77
N CYS A 396 -13.89 4.20 7.94
CA CYS A 396 -12.72 4.49 7.11
C CYS A 396 -11.68 5.32 7.89
N GLY A 397 -10.47 5.48 7.34
CA GLY A 397 -9.38 6.16 8.03
C GLY A 397 -9.74 7.54 8.56
N THR A 398 -10.43 8.36 7.75
CA THR A 398 -10.90 9.69 8.18
C THR A 398 -11.90 9.62 9.32
N GLY A 399 -12.74 8.59 9.36
CA GLY A 399 -13.66 8.31 10.45
C GLY A 399 -12.93 8.05 11.77
N TYR A 400 -11.87 7.24 11.74
CA TYR A 400 -11.03 7.02 12.92
C TYR A 400 -10.36 8.31 13.40
N LEU A 401 -9.78 9.10 12.49
CA LEU A 401 -9.15 10.37 12.87
C LEU A 401 -10.14 11.36 13.46
N SER A 402 -11.34 11.46 12.88
CA SER A 402 -12.44 12.28 13.43
C SER A 402 -12.85 11.81 14.83
N LEU A 403 -12.96 10.50 15.05
CA LEU A 403 -13.29 9.92 16.34
C LEU A 403 -12.22 10.23 17.38
N LEU A 404 -10.95 9.99 17.06
CA LEU A 404 -9.82 10.24 17.95
C LEU A 404 -9.71 11.72 18.33
N ASP A 405 -9.95 12.64 17.38
CA ASP A 405 -10.02 14.07 17.66
C ASP A 405 -11.08 14.41 18.74
N ILE A 406 -12.27 13.83 18.62
CA ILE A 406 -13.33 14.02 19.60
C ILE A 406 -12.92 13.45 20.97
N LEU A 407 -12.35 12.24 20.99
CA LEU A 407 -11.97 11.56 22.23
C LEU A 407 -10.85 12.28 22.98
N LEU A 408 -9.89 12.87 22.25
CA LEU A 408 -8.84 13.72 22.83
C LEU A 408 -9.42 15.05 23.36
N ARG A 409 -10.23 15.74 22.57
CA ARG A 409 -10.86 17.01 22.97
C ARG A 409 -11.73 16.90 24.22
N THR A 410 -12.41 15.78 24.37
CA THR A 410 -13.30 15.52 25.49
C THR A 410 -12.57 15.01 26.72
N GLY A 411 -11.29 14.66 26.61
CA GLY A 411 -10.50 14.06 27.67
C GLY A 411 -10.90 12.61 27.97
N PHE A 412 -11.46 11.89 26.99
CA PHE A 412 -11.67 10.44 27.08
C PHE A 412 -10.34 9.69 26.92
N LEU A 413 -9.48 10.14 26.01
CA LEU A 413 -8.11 9.69 25.85
C LEU A 413 -7.12 10.76 26.33
N ASP A 414 -6.01 10.32 26.90
CA ASP A 414 -4.82 11.14 27.12
C ASP A 414 -3.97 11.26 25.84
N ALA A 415 -2.93 12.09 25.87
CA ALA A 415 -2.02 12.26 24.75
C ALA A 415 -1.31 10.95 24.34
N ALA A 416 -1.14 10.00 25.24
CA ALA A 416 -0.58 8.68 24.94
C ALA A 416 -1.60 7.69 24.36
N GLY A 417 -2.84 8.15 24.08
CA GLY A 417 -3.91 7.31 23.53
C GLY A 417 -4.50 6.33 24.54
N ARG A 418 -4.28 6.52 25.83
CA ARG A 418 -4.82 5.69 26.90
C ARG A 418 -6.12 6.31 27.44
N LEU A 419 -6.95 5.45 28.02
CA LEU A 419 -8.14 5.93 28.73
C LEU A 419 -7.73 6.90 29.85
N SER A 420 -8.32 8.08 29.86
CA SER A 420 -8.05 9.09 30.88
C SER A 420 -8.48 8.61 32.27
N ALA A 421 -7.61 8.78 33.25
CA ALA A 421 -7.93 8.52 34.65
C ALA A 421 -8.88 9.59 35.25
N SER A 422 -8.90 10.81 34.67
CA SER A 422 -9.68 11.95 35.12
C SER A 422 -10.33 12.63 33.91
N PRO A 423 -11.52 12.19 33.50
CA PRO A 423 -12.22 12.77 32.36
C PRO A 423 -12.56 14.25 32.63
N VAL A 424 -12.23 15.11 31.67
CA VAL A 424 -12.44 16.56 31.81
C VAL A 424 -13.86 17.00 31.42
N SER A 425 -14.69 16.11 30.91
CA SER A 425 -16.04 16.41 30.48
C SER A 425 -17.05 15.35 30.99
N PRO A 426 -18.32 15.75 31.27
CA PRO A 426 -19.38 14.80 31.64
C PRO A 426 -19.60 13.72 30.57
N LEU A 427 -19.37 14.06 29.30
CA LEU A 427 -19.48 13.12 28.21
C LEU A 427 -18.37 12.06 28.24
N ALA A 428 -17.12 12.46 28.46
CA ALA A 428 -16.01 11.52 28.60
C ALA A 428 -16.27 10.57 29.78
N ALA A 429 -16.76 11.06 30.90
CA ALA A 429 -17.14 10.24 32.05
C ALA A 429 -18.24 9.22 31.69
N ARG A 430 -19.27 9.64 30.93
CA ARG A 430 -20.33 8.75 30.45
C ARG A 430 -19.80 7.69 29.48
N LEU A 431 -18.96 8.08 28.51
CA LEU A 431 -18.34 7.14 27.56
C LEU A 431 -17.42 6.15 28.28
N LEU A 432 -16.65 6.57 29.27
CA LEU A 432 -15.80 5.69 30.08
C LEU A 432 -16.62 4.61 30.81
N GLY A 433 -17.86 4.96 31.23
CA GLY A 433 -18.80 4.01 31.83
C GLY A 433 -19.31 2.93 30.87
N THR A 434 -19.22 3.12 29.58
CA THR A 434 -19.61 2.11 28.55
C THR A 434 -18.44 1.26 28.06
N VAL A 435 -17.22 1.53 28.50
CA VAL A 435 -16.04 0.79 28.07
C VAL A 435 -16.07 -0.64 28.57
N GLU A 436 -15.97 -1.58 27.65
CA GLU A 436 -15.80 -2.99 27.93
C GLU A 436 -14.31 -3.32 28.11
N ARG A 437 -13.99 -4.15 29.09
CA ARG A 437 -12.61 -4.61 29.36
C ARG A 437 -12.53 -6.12 29.25
N GLY A 438 -11.58 -6.61 28.46
CA GLY A 438 -11.37 -8.04 28.20
C GLY A 438 -9.89 -8.40 28.10
N ALA A 439 -9.61 -9.67 27.81
CA ALA A 439 -8.23 -10.17 27.67
C ALA A 439 -7.42 -9.44 26.56
N SER A 440 -8.10 -8.90 25.53
CA SER A 440 -7.50 -8.15 24.42
C SER A 440 -7.40 -6.63 24.66
N GLY A 441 -7.64 -6.16 25.89
CA GLY A 441 -7.63 -4.75 26.24
C GLY A 441 -9.04 -4.15 26.38
N TRP A 442 -9.16 -2.84 26.14
CA TRP A 442 -10.43 -2.12 26.24
C TRP A 442 -11.08 -1.92 24.87
N SER A 443 -12.40 -1.78 24.89
CA SER A 443 -13.23 -1.54 23.71
C SER A 443 -14.33 -0.54 24.06
N LEU A 444 -14.49 0.52 23.26
CA LEU A 444 -15.56 1.50 23.35
C LEU A 444 -16.64 1.13 22.33
N PRO A 445 -17.86 0.75 22.76
CA PRO A 445 -18.99 0.54 21.85
C PRO A 445 -19.33 1.82 21.07
N LEU A 446 -19.58 1.65 19.78
CA LEU A 446 -19.95 2.73 18.86
C LEU A 446 -21.32 2.44 18.21
N PRO A 447 -22.01 3.48 17.70
CA PRO A 447 -23.25 3.29 16.96
C PRO A 447 -23.08 2.32 15.77
N GLY A 448 -24.14 1.54 15.49
CA GLY A 448 -24.13 0.54 14.41
C GLY A 448 -23.45 -0.78 14.76
N GLY A 449 -23.31 -1.10 16.06
CA GLY A 449 -22.71 -2.37 16.51
C GLY A 449 -21.19 -2.44 16.31
N MET A 450 -20.55 -1.32 16.01
CA MET A 450 -19.10 -1.20 15.89
C MET A 450 -18.46 -0.91 17.25
N ALA A 451 -17.13 -0.94 17.30
CA ALA A 451 -16.38 -0.54 18.50
C ALA A 451 -15.00 -0.02 18.12
N LEU A 452 -14.46 0.88 18.95
CA LEU A 452 -13.06 1.29 18.92
C LEU A 452 -12.29 0.50 19.98
N ALA A 453 -11.24 -0.21 19.57
CA ALA A 453 -10.35 -0.91 20.49
C ALA A 453 -9.09 -0.08 20.79
N GLY A 454 -8.48 -0.31 21.96
CA GLY A 454 -7.20 0.32 22.30
C GLY A 454 -6.09 0.01 21.28
N ALA A 455 -6.12 -1.18 20.69
CA ALA A 455 -5.21 -1.57 19.63
C ALA A 455 -5.38 -0.73 18.34
N ASP A 456 -6.62 -0.29 18.01
CA ASP A 456 -6.85 0.59 16.86
C ASP A 456 -6.22 1.98 17.10
N VAL A 457 -6.31 2.48 18.34
CA VAL A 457 -5.67 3.76 18.74
C VAL A 457 -4.15 3.66 18.59
N GLU A 458 -3.56 2.55 19.04
CA GLU A 458 -2.11 2.31 18.93
C GLU A 458 -1.64 2.27 17.47
N GLU A 459 -2.41 1.62 16.57
CA GLU A 459 -2.08 1.59 15.15
C GLU A 459 -2.07 3.01 14.53
N ILE A 460 -3.01 3.88 14.89
CA ILE A 460 -3.01 5.27 14.43
C ILE A 460 -1.84 6.08 15.03
N LEU A 461 -1.50 5.83 16.30
CA LEU A 461 -0.33 6.46 16.93
C LEU A 461 0.98 6.08 16.23
N LYS A 462 1.12 4.82 15.80
CA LYS A 462 2.29 4.37 15.02
C LYS A 462 2.42 5.15 13.72
N VAL A 463 1.31 5.36 13.02
CA VAL A 463 1.29 6.16 11.79
C VAL A 463 1.69 7.61 12.05
N LYS A 464 1.11 8.22 13.09
CA LYS A 464 1.44 9.59 13.52
C LYS A 464 2.91 9.72 13.89
N ALA A 465 3.45 8.78 14.64
CA ALA A 465 4.85 8.78 15.04
C ALA A 465 5.78 8.73 13.82
N ALA A 466 5.48 7.87 12.85
CA ALA A 466 6.23 7.76 11.60
C ALA A 466 6.19 9.06 10.79
N PHE A 467 5.01 9.70 10.69
CA PHE A 467 4.85 11.00 10.03
C PHE A 467 5.71 12.08 10.70
N SER A 468 5.60 12.22 12.02
CA SER A 468 6.32 13.25 12.78
C SER A 468 7.83 13.05 12.73
N LEU A 469 8.30 11.80 12.78
CA LEU A 469 9.70 11.44 12.58
C LEU A 469 10.22 11.88 11.21
N ALA A 470 9.47 11.60 10.15
CA ALA A 470 9.85 11.99 8.79
C ALA A 470 9.96 13.51 8.66
N LEU A 471 8.93 14.23 9.13
CA LEU A 471 8.91 15.69 9.09
C LEU A 471 10.07 16.31 9.87
N GLU A 472 10.31 15.88 11.11
CA GLU A 472 11.41 16.39 11.93
C GLU A 472 12.78 16.13 11.26
N SER A 473 12.94 14.95 10.67
CA SER A 473 14.18 14.60 9.98
C SER A 473 14.44 15.44 8.73
N LEU A 474 13.38 15.73 7.95
CA LEU A 474 13.48 16.60 6.78
C LEU A 474 13.78 18.05 7.15
N LEU A 475 13.14 18.57 8.20
CA LEU A 475 13.43 19.91 8.72
C LEU A 475 14.87 20.03 9.21
N ALA A 476 15.34 19.06 9.99
CA ALA A 476 16.72 19.02 10.46
C ALA A 476 17.73 18.95 9.30
N ALA A 477 17.48 18.12 8.29
CA ALA A 477 18.36 18.01 7.12
C ALA A 477 18.41 19.28 6.26
N SER A 478 17.28 20.01 6.19
CA SER A 478 17.19 21.26 5.41
C SER A 478 17.68 22.50 6.17
N GLY A 479 17.84 22.42 7.49
CA GLY A 479 18.11 23.55 8.36
C GLY A 479 16.92 24.49 8.55
N LEU A 480 15.72 24.06 8.22
CA LEU A 480 14.50 24.84 8.36
C LEU A 480 13.76 24.50 9.65
N GLU A 481 13.07 25.50 10.20
CA GLU A 481 12.08 25.30 11.26
C GLU A 481 10.68 25.14 10.67
N SER A 482 9.78 24.43 11.35
CA SER A 482 8.40 24.19 10.87
C SER A 482 7.65 25.50 10.56
N ARG A 483 7.88 26.56 11.33
CA ARG A 483 7.26 27.89 11.11
C ARG A 483 7.63 28.54 9.79
N ALA A 484 8.77 28.14 9.19
CA ALA A 484 9.22 28.66 7.90
C ALA A 484 8.42 28.09 6.72
N LEU A 485 7.69 26.97 6.92
CA LEU A 485 6.88 26.38 5.86
C LEU A 485 5.77 27.33 5.43
N ALA A 486 5.78 27.70 4.15
CA ALA A 486 4.72 28.51 3.56
C ALA A 486 3.44 27.69 3.34
N ARG A 487 3.58 26.39 3.00
CA ARG A 487 2.47 25.47 2.72
C ARG A 487 2.77 24.06 3.20
N VAL A 488 1.70 23.33 3.55
CA VAL A 488 1.68 21.88 3.73
C VAL A 488 0.65 21.29 2.78
N CYS A 489 1.11 20.50 1.83
CA CYS A 489 0.28 19.85 0.82
C CYS A 489 0.14 18.37 1.17
N LEU A 490 -1.09 17.91 1.39
CA LEU A 490 -1.38 16.52 1.71
C LEU A 490 -1.98 15.82 0.49
N GLY A 491 -1.26 14.84 -0.04
CA GLY A 491 -1.69 13.96 -1.13
C GLY A 491 -2.26 12.64 -0.63
N GLY A 492 -2.65 11.79 -1.59
CA GLY A 492 -3.20 10.48 -1.34
C GLY A 492 -4.69 10.50 -0.96
N ALA A 493 -5.27 9.32 -0.82
CA ALA A 493 -6.70 9.15 -0.51
C ALA A 493 -7.12 9.83 0.81
N LEU A 494 -6.20 9.92 1.76
CA LEU A 494 -6.42 10.59 3.02
C LEU A 494 -6.44 12.11 2.90
N GLY A 495 -5.54 12.67 2.09
CA GLY A 495 -5.46 14.11 1.90
C GLY A 495 -6.75 14.72 1.35
N GLU A 496 -7.59 13.92 0.69
CA GLU A 496 -8.84 14.39 0.09
C GLU A 496 -9.98 14.59 1.10
N HIS A 497 -9.97 13.85 2.22
CA HIS A 497 -11.11 13.80 3.14
C HIS A 497 -10.74 14.02 4.62
N MET A 498 -9.49 14.40 4.92
CA MET A 498 -9.07 14.63 6.30
C MET A 498 -9.75 15.85 6.89
N PRO A 499 -10.24 15.77 8.14
CA PRO A 499 -10.68 16.95 8.85
C PRO A 499 -9.45 17.80 9.18
N GLU A 500 -9.24 18.87 8.41
CA GLU A 500 -8.08 19.77 8.54
C GLU A 500 -7.87 20.25 9.99
N THR A 501 -8.97 20.47 10.72
CA THR A 501 -8.95 20.91 12.14
C THR A 501 -8.42 19.85 13.11
N ALA A 502 -8.45 18.57 12.74
CA ALA A 502 -8.00 17.47 13.58
C ALA A 502 -6.49 17.21 13.47
N LEU A 503 -5.89 17.56 12.33
CA LEU A 503 -4.50 17.23 12.02
C LEU A 503 -3.49 17.80 13.00
N GLU A 504 -3.66 19.05 13.37
CA GLU A 504 -2.78 19.72 14.34
C GLU A 504 -2.93 19.12 15.74
N ARG A 505 -4.18 18.86 16.19
CA ARG A 505 -4.44 18.26 17.51
C ARG A 505 -3.99 16.81 17.60
N LEU A 506 -4.11 16.07 16.51
CA LEU A 506 -3.58 14.71 16.43
C LEU A 506 -2.04 14.69 16.29
N GLY A 507 -1.41 15.86 16.01
CA GLY A 507 0.02 16.01 15.88
C GLY A 507 0.59 15.55 14.54
N PHE A 508 -0.24 15.40 13.50
CA PHE A 508 0.25 15.19 12.14
C PHE A 508 0.86 16.46 11.55
N VAL A 509 0.30 17.60 11.85
CA VAL A 509 0.79 18.90 11.40
C VAL A 509 1.25 19.71 12.61
N PRO A 510 2.46 20.33 12.58
CA PRO A 510 2.92 21.19 13.66
C PRO A 510 1.96 22.34 13.96
N GLN A 511 1.96 22.79 15.22
CA GLN A 511 1.12 23.89 15.65
C GLN A 511 1.34 25.15 14.82
N GLY A 512 0.26 25.84 14.48
CA GLY A 512 0.25 27.06 13.67
C GLY A 512 0.32 26.85 12.18
N LEU A 513 0.37 25.60 11.67
CA LEU A 513 0.40 25.30 10.24
C LEU A 513 -0.96 24.88 9.67
N GLN A 514 -1.99 24.70 10.49
CA GLN A 514 -3.31 24.27 10.03
C GLN A 514 -3.86 25.17 8.90
N ALA A 515 -3.81 26.49 9.05
CA ALA A 515 -4.28 27.44 8.04
C ALA A 515 -3.46 27.43 6.74
N ARG A 516 -2.28 26.82 6.74
CA ARG A 516 -1.38 26.66 5.58
C ARG A 516 -1.44 25.26 5.01
N THR A 517 -2.23 24.37 5.61
CA THR A 517 -2.39 22.97 5.19
C THR A 517 -3.53 22.88 4.19
N ALA A 518 -3.31 22.17 3.10
CA ALA A 518 -4.32 21.94 2.07
C ALA A 518 -4.28 20.49 1.58
N ALA A 519 -5.46 19.91 1.50
CA ALA A 519 -5.67 18.63 0.83
C ALA A 519 -5.51 18.79 -0.69
N LYS A 520 -4.76 17.89 -1.32
CA LYS A 520 -4.43 17.93 -2.76
C LYS A 520 -5.02 16.78 -3.55
N GLY A 521 -5.71 15.85 -2.88
CA GLY A 521 -6.28 14.68 -3.53
C GLY A 521 -5.22 13.80 -4.18
N ASN A 522 -5.58 13.11 -5.26
CA ASN A 522 -4.65 12.26 -5.99
C ASN A 522 -3.73 13.10 -6.90
N THR A 523 -2.62 13.55 -6.34
CA THR A 523 -1.59 14.35 -7.05
C THR A 523 -0.83 13.51 -8.07
N SER A 524 -0.61 12.21 -7.80
CA SER A 524 0.05 11.26 -8.69
C SER A 524 -0.70 11.17 -10.03
N LEU A 525 -2.00 10.90 -9.98
CA LEU A 525 -2.84 10.82 -11.20
C LEU A 525 -2.92 12.16 -11.94
N ARG A 526 -3.05 13.27 -11.21
CA ARG A 526 -3.07 14.61 -11.83
C ARG A 526 -1.75 14.93 -12.54
N GLY A 527 -0.64 14.57 -11.91
CA GLY A 527 0.68 14.73 -12.50
C GLY A 527 0.91 13.84 -13.71
N ALA A 528 0.49 12.58 -13.65
CA ALA A 528 0.54 11.68 -14.80
C ALA A 528 -0.29 12.24 -15.99
N ALA A 529 -1.47 12.78 -15.72
CA ALA A 529 -2.29 13.44 -16.72
C ALA A 529 -1.63 14.71 -17.29
N LEU A 530 -1.03 15.54 -16.43
CA LEU A 530 -0.30 16.73 -16.86
C LEU A 530 0.90 16.39 -17.76
N LEU A 531 1.65 15.33 -17.41
CA LEU A 531 2.84 14.90 -18.17
C LEU A 531 2.48 14.24 -19.52
N LEU A 532 1.25 13.77 -19.69
CA LEU A 532 0.70 13.37 -20.99
C LEU A 532 0.25 14.58 -21.81
N ALA A 533 -0.40 15.54 -21.17
CA ALA A 533 -0.84 16.76 -21.84
C ALA A 533 0.33 17.68 -22.22
N ARG A 534 1.41 17.68 -21.43
CA ARG A 534 2.58 18.56 -21.56
C ARG A 534 3.90 17.79 -21.49
N PRO A 535 4.24 17.04 -22.56
CA PRO A 535 5.46 16.19 -22.58
C PRO A 535 6.77 16.96 -22.36
N GLU A 536 6.83 18.24 -22.68
CA GLU A 536 8.00 19.11 -22.46
C GLU A 536 8.38 19.24 -20.98
N LEU A 537 7.45 18.95 -20.06
CA LEU A 537 7.71 18.97 -18.62
C LEU A 537 8.50 17.73 -18.15
N ARG A 538 8.53 16.66 -18.94
CA ARG A 538 9.17 15.38 -18.58
C ARG A 538 10.66 15.56 -18.29
N GLU A 539 11.36 16.34 -19.11
CA GLU A 539 12.78 16.63 -18.90
C GLU A 539 13.04 17.49 -17.66
N ARG A 540 12.18 18.50 -17.43
CA ARG A 540 12.26 19.33 -16.22
C ARG A 540 12.08 18.50 -14.95
N LEU A 541 11.12 17.57 -14.98
CA LEU A 541 10.86 16.65 -13.89
C LEU A 541 12.05 15.69 -13.65
N ALA A 542 12.67 15.19 -14.72
CA ALA A 542 13.86 14.34 -14.60
C ALA A 542 15.02 15.07 -13.93
N ARG A 543 15.26 16.35 -14.27
CA ARG A 543 16.28 17.19 -13.61
C ARG A 543 15.95 17.44 -12.14
N TRP A 544 14.68 17.74 -11.82
CA TRP A 544 14.24 17.89 -10.44
C TRP A 544 14.48 16.61 -9.62
N SER A 545 14.06 15.46 -10.14
CA SER A 545 14.24 14.15 -9.50
C SER A 545 15.71 13.82 -9.22
N ALA A 546 16.61 14.12 -10.17
CA ALA A 546 18.04 13.91 -10.01
C ALA A 546 18.69 14.83 -8.94
N GLY A 547 18.07 15.98 -8.65
CA GLY A 547 18.51 16.93 -7.64
C GLY A 547 17.95 16.67 -6.23
N CYS A 548 17.07 15.69 -6.06
CA CYS A 548 16.49 15.37 -4.75
C CYS A 548 17.53 14.75 -3.79
N MET A 549 17.52 15.18 -2.54
CA MET A 549 18.39 14.70 -1.47
C MET A 549 17.61 13.73 -0.56
N LEU A 550 17.99 12.46 -0.58
CA LEU A 550 17.38 11.45 0.28
C LEU A 550 17.82 11.63 1.73
N VAL A 551 16.86 11.72 2.64
CA VAL A 551 17.03 11.59 4.08
C VAL A 551 16.71 10.15 4.47
N ASP A 552 17.73 9.33 4.63
CA ASP A 552 17.58 7.92 4.98
C ASP A 552 17.24 7.79 6.48
N LEU A 553 15.95 7.61 6.76
CA LEU A 553 15.44 7.47 8.11
C LEU A 553 15.91 6.16 8.76
N ALA A 554 16.06 5.09 7.99
CA ALA A 554 16.47 3.77 8.49
C ALA A 554 17.95 3.75 8.93
N ALA A 555 18.77 4.63 8.36
CA ALA A 555 20.19 4.75 8.72
C ALA A 555 20.44 5.59 9.99
N ARG A 556 19.38 6.21 10.55
CA ARG A 556 19.51 7.04 11.76
C ARG A 556 19.77 6.19 13.00
N PRO A 557 20.85 6.42 13.76
CA PRO A 557 21.14 5.65 14.99
C PRO A 557 20.12 5.90 16.11
N ASP A 558 19.46 7.07 16.11
CA ASP A 558 18.45 7.48 17.09
C ASP A 558 17.00 7.20 16.63
N PHE A 559 16.81 6.46 15.53
CA PHE A 559 15.48 6.20 14.92
C PHE A 559 14.45 5.73 15.95
N THR A 560 14.78 4.68 16.73
CA THR A 560 13.85 4.11 17.71
C THR A 560 13.50 5.11 18.80
N ALA A 561 14.46 5.85 19.31
CA ALA A 561 14.22 6.85 20.36
C ALA A 561 13.32 7.99 19.87
N LEU A 562 13.57 8.49 18.65
CA LEU A 562 12.75 9.51 18.00
C LEU A 562 11.34 9.00 17.73
N TYR A 563 11.22 7.79 17.17
CA TYR A 563 9.92 7.19 16.89
C TYR A 563 9.08 7.05 18.16
N MET A 564 9.66 6.53 19.24
CA MET A 564 8.98 6.38 20.53
C MET A 564 8.59 7.74 21.16
N ARG A 565 9.41 8.77 20.98
CA ARG A 565 9.09 10.14 21.44
C ARG A 565 7.83 10.67 20.73
N HIS A 566 7.64 10.30 19.48
CA HIS A 566 6.46 10.71 18.69
C HIS A 566 5.23 9.84 18.89
N MET A 567 5.30 8.76 19.70
CA MET A 567 4.14 7.90 20.03
C MET A 567 3.20 8.57 21.02
N VAL A 568 2.88 9.84 20.77
CA VAL A 568 1.92 10.65 21.53
C VAL A 568 1.14 11.54 20.56
N PHE A 569 -0.12 11.84 20.86
CA PHE A 569 -0.91 12.84 20.16
C PHE A 569 -0.53 14.26 20.61
N GLY A 570 -0.74 15.26 19.76
CA GLY A 570 -0.48 16.67 20.06
C GLY A 570 0.83 17.23 19.60
#